data_3a1b6ab25fee44187e92601fba8fc529
#
_entry.id   3a1b6ab25fee44187e92601fba8fc529
#
_cell.length_a   1.000
_cell.length_b   1.000
_cell.length_c   1.000
_cell.angle_alpha   90.00
_cell.angle_beta   90.00
_cell.angle_gamma   90.00
#
_symmetry.space_group_name_H-M   'P 1'
#
loop_
_entity.id
_entity.type
_entity.pdbx_description
1 polymer ?
#
loop_
_entity_poly.entity_id
_entity_poly.type
_entity_poly.pdbx_seq_one_letter_code
_entity_poly.pdbx_strand_id
1 'polypeptide(L)'
;ALWVYGQMEGLSSAHAIAARLRTDVAYWWLCGGVNVSAHTLSSFMTRSGPAFRALLGKMLDELCSRGAVHRPRRLAQDGTRVRASAGAASFHRKATLQKRATVAAAAGPCQQGASTKARAARKRARADLQARAALALAALPAAARRKQRAKGGAHGEPRASLTDPQAQVMRMPDGGFRPAYNAQAVSDVESRLALAGRVTDEGADAAQLLPMVQWVARVLGLRPDAWLVDGAYRNLKAFSALESQGIRVFSPLPARKNLLPPEGRRRGQRGDPSNAWRARMQTPAGKRTYAQRAPTAELLNAQVKERQGLRRLHVRGRKRAEAAWLLALVAHNLLLAIAQGWFDESEGSFLLTP
;
A
#
# COMPACT_ATOMS: atom_id res chain seq x y z
N ALA A 1 18.82 -7.82 -5.21
CA ALA A 1 18.97 -8.90 -4.24
C ALA A 1 18.86 -8.42 -2.79
N LEU A 2 19.72 -7.52 -2.26
CA LEU A 2 19.77 -7.08 -0.84
C LEU A 2 18.43 -6.64 -0.25
N TRP A 3 17.66 -5.85 -0.98
CA TRP A 3 16.34 -5.41 -0.52
C TRP A 3 15.32 -6.54 -0.43
N VAL A 4 15.34 -7.44 -1.42
CA VAL A 4 14.44 -8.60 -1.44
C VAL A 4 14.76 -9.51 -0.27
N TYR A 5 16.02 -9.89 -0.13
CA TYR A 5 16.48 -10.75 0.96
C TYR A 5 16.22 -10.12 2.34
N GLY A 6 16.57 -8.83 2.51
CA GLY A 6 16.27 -8.12 3.74
C GLY A 6 14.78 -8.08 4.07
N GLN A 7 13.92 -7.91 3.06
CA GLN A 7 12.47 -7.92 3.27
C GLN A 7 11.94 -9.32 3.62
N MET A 8 12.53 -10.39 3.08
CA MET A 8 12.21 -11.78 3.48
C MET A 8 12.60 -12.03 4.95
N GLU A 9 13.70 -11.43 5.42
CA GLU A 9 14.19 -11.44 6.81
C GLU A 9 13.43 -10.44 7.74
N GLY A 10 12.41 -9.75 7.24
CA GLY A 10 11.67 -8.75 8.02
C GLY A 10 12.34 -7.38 8.15
N LEU A 11 13.42 -7.12 7.42
CA LEU A 11 14.13 -5.84 7.46
C LEU A 11 13.57 -4.87 6.41
N SER A 12 12.82 -3.87 6.84
CA SER A 12 12.21 -2.86 5.98
C SER A 12 12.93 -1.50 6.00
N SER A 13 14.14 -1.43 6.57
CA SER A 13 14.94 -0.22 6.73
C SER A 13 16.28 -0.31 6.02
N ALA A 14 16.59 0.69 5.17
CA ALA A 14 17.91 0.81 4.52
C ALA A 14 19.09 0.80 5.52
N HIS A 15 18.91 1.41 6.69
CA HIS A 15 19.94 1.41 7.74
C HIS A 15 20.12 0.01 8.36
N ALA A 16 19.02 -0.71 8.60
CA ALA A 16 19.09 -2.08 9.12
C ALA A 16 19.81 -3.02 8.14
N ILE A 17 19.46 -2.96 6.85
CA ILE A 17 20.12 -3.75 5.80
C ILE A 17 21.60 -3.38 5.68
N ALA A 18 21.94 -2.09 5.68
CA ALA A 18 23.33 -1.65 5.63
C ALA A 18 24.15 -2.08 6.87
N ALA A 19 23.51 -2.21 8.04
CA ALA A 19 24.17 -2.74 9.22
C ALA A 19 24.46 -4.25 9.07
N ARG A 20 23.54 -5.04 8.50
CA ARG A 20 23.73 -6.46 8.24
C ARG A 20 24.92 -6.76 7.32
N LEU A 21 25.22 -5.91 6.35
CA LEU A 21 26.37 -6.07 5.46
C LEU A 21 27.72 -6.22 6.22
N ARG A 22 27.81 -5.75 7.46
CA ARG A 22 29.03 -5.84 8.29
C ARG A 22 29.06 -7.03 9.23
N THR A 23 27.92 -7.69 9.45
CA THR A 23 27.77 -8.70 10.50
C THR A 23 27.21 -10.03 9.98
N ASP A 24 26.80 -10.07 8.72
CA ASP A 24 26.09 -11.21 8.17
C ASP A 24 26.66 -11.56 6.79
N VAL A 25 27.20 -12.77 6.68
CA VAL A 25 27.90 -13.29 5.48
C VAL A 25 26.98 -13.35 4.26
N ALA A 26 25.69 -13.68 4.43
CA ALA A 26 24.76 -13.74 3.33
C ALA A 26 24.54 -12.35 2.69
N TYR A 27 24.40 -11.30 3.49
CA TYR A 27 24.30 -9.92 2.98
C TYR A 27 25.58 -9.47 2.28
N TRP A 28 26.74 -9.81 2.85
CA TRP A 28 28.04 -9.48 2.29
C TRP A 28 28.24 -10.21 0.93
N TRP A 29 27.91 -11.49 0.86
CA TRP A 29 27.97 -12.27 -0.37
C TRP A 29 27.02 -11.73 -1.45
N LEU A 30 25.76 -11.39 -1.11
CA LEU A 30 24.77 -10.83 -2.03
C LEU A 30 25.18 -9.52 -2.69
N CYS A 31 26.09 -8.75 -2.10
CA CYS A 31 26.62 -7.53 -2.68
C CYS A 31 28.03 -7.69 -3.30
N GLY A 32 28.51 -8.94 -3.44
CA GLY A 32 29.84 -9.23 -4.03
C GLY A 32 31.00 -8.70 -3.20
N GLY A 33 30.86 -8.65 -1.87
CA GLY A 33 31.89 -8.13 -0.97
C GLY A 33 32.01 -6.60 -0.93
N VAL A 34 31.13 -5.87 -1.64
CA VAL A 34 31.17 -4.41 -1.71
C VAL A 34 30.34 -3.80 -0.58
N ASN A 35 30.86 -2.77 0.07
CA ASN A 35 30.12 -2.06 1.09
C ASN A 35 29.07 -1.11 0.47
N VAL A 36 27.80 -1.39 0.70
CA VAL A 36 26.66 -0.60 0.21
C VAL A 36 26.10 0.29 1.31
N SER A 37 26.10 1.59 1.10
CA SER A 37 25.62 2.55 2.09
C SER A 37 24.09 2.53 2.23
N ALA A 38 23.58 2.89 3.43
CA ALA A 38 22.14 3.10 3.65
C ALA A 38 21.55 4.17 2.69
N HIS A 39 22.38 5.16 2.28
CA HIS A 39 21.95 6.18 1.31
C HIS A 39 21.73 5.57 -0.07
N THR A 40 22.62 4.71 -0.55
CA THR A 40 22.50 3.99 -1.82
C THR A 40 21.23 3.13 -1.83
N LEU A 41 21.00 2.35 -0.77
CA LEU A 41 19.80 1.54 -0.59
C LEU A 41 18.52 2.39 -0.60
N SER A 42 18.52 3.52 0.13
CA SER A 42 17.37 4.43 0.17
C SER A 42 17.09 5.09 -1.18
N SER A 43 18.14 5.46 -1.92
CA SER A 43 18.03 6.05 -3.27
C SER A 43 17.49 5.04 -4.28
N PHE A 44 17.89 3.78 -4.18
CA PHE A 44 17.35 2.69 -4.98
C PHE A 44 15.84 2.55 -4.77
N MET A 45 15.37 2.47 -3.51
CA MET A 45 13.93 2.39 -3.20
C MET A 45 13.10 3.52 -3.80
N THR A 46 13.67 4.71 -3.94
CA THR A 46 12.95 5.88 -4.50
C THR A 46 12.57 5.69 -5.96
N ARG A 47 13.35 4.91 -6.71
CA ARG A 47 13.21 4.70 -8.17
C ARG A 47 12.59 3.36 -8.55
N SER A 48 12.59 2.38 -7.66
CA SER A 48 12.33 0.97 -7.99
C SER A 48 10.85 0.56 -7.90
N GLY A 49 9.92 1.46 -7.56
CA GLY A 49 8.50 1.11 -7.48
C GLY A 49 7.94 0.48 -8.78
N PRO A 50 8.19 1.05 -9.96
CA PRO A 50 7.77 0.44 -11.24
C PRO A 50 8.39 -0.95 -11.48
N ALA A 51 9.67 -1.14 -11.12
CA ALA A 51 10.35 -2.43 -11.27
C ALA A 51 9.74 -3.51 -10.36
N PHE A 52 9.42 -3.19 -9.09
CA PHE A 52 8.75 -4.14 -8.21
C PHE A 52 7.35 -4.51 -8.68
N ARG A 53 6.65 -3.58 -9.30
CA ARG A 53 5.34 -3.83 -9.90
C ARG A 53 5.44 -4.76 -11.10
N ALA A 54 6.42 -4.55 -11.97
CA ALA A 54 6.69 -5.43 -13.10
C ALA A 54 7.12 -6.83 -12.64
N LEU A 55 7.92 -6.91 -11.57
CA LEU A 55 8.38 -8.17 -11.00
C LEU A 55 7.22 -9.03 -10.47
N LEU A 56 6.20 -8.45 -9.84
CA LEU A 56 5.00 -9.19 -9.43
C LEU A 56 4.30 -9.86 -10.62
N GLY A 57 4.18 -9.16 -11.75
CA GLY A 57 3.60 -9.71 -12.97
C GLY A 57 4.46 -10.83 -13.55
N LYS A 58 5.78 -10.60 -13.69
CA LYS A 58 6.72 -11.62 -14.18
C LYS A 58 6.72 -12.88 -13.32
N MET A 59 6.68 -12.75 -12.00
CA MET A 59 6.59 -13.91 -11.09
C MET A 59 5.32 -14.72 -11.35
N LEU A 60 4.17 -14.05 -11.54
CA LEU A 60 2.93 -14.76 -11.86
C LEU A 60 3.04 -15.48 -13.21
N ASP A 61 3.50 -14.79 -14.24
CA ASP A 61 3.61 -15.36 -15.59
C ASP A 61 4.55 -16.56 -15.60
N GLU A 62 5.67 -16.50 -14.88
CA GLU A 62 6.63 -17.60 -14.76
C GLU A 62 6.04 -18.80 -14.01
N LEU A 63 5.40 -18.58 -12.87
CA LEU A 63 4.77 -19.66 -12.12
C LEU A 63 3.62 -20.32 -12.90
N CYS A 64 2.90 -19.55 -13.70
CA CYS A 64 1.88 -20.09 -14.61
C CYS A 64 2.49 -20.88 -15.76
N SER A 65 3.59 -20.41 -16.37
CA SER A 65 4.26 -21.10 -17.49
C SER A 65 4.86 -22.43 -17.07
N ARG A 66 5.35 -22.54 -15.84
CA ARG A 66 5.85 -23.79 -15.23
C ARG A 66 4.73 -24.72 -14.73
N GLY A 67 3.47 -24.31 -14.83
CA GLY A 67 2.35 -25.10 -14.30
C GLY A 67 2.25 -25.14 -12.77
N ALA A 68 3.10 -24.38 -12.06
CA ALA A 68 3.10 -24.31 -10.60
C ALA A 68 1.80 -23.69 -10.04
N VAL A 69 1.22 -22.75 -10.77
CA VAL A 69 -0.06 -22.13 -10.44
C VAL A 69 -0.94 -21.98 -11.68
N HIS A 70 -2.26 -22.00 -11.48
CA HIS A 70 -3.19 -21.67 -12.56
C HIS A 70 -3.37 -20.17 -12.71
N ARG A 71 -3.77 -19.72 -13.90
CA ARG A 71 -4.11 -18.32 -14.14
C ARG A 71 -5.23 -17.87 -13.20
N PRO A 72 -5.03 -16.81 -12.41
CA PRO A 72 -5.98 -16.40 -11.37
C PRO A 72 -7.37 -16.06 -11.92
N ARG A 73 -8.40 -16.66 -11.33
CA ARG A 73 -9.81 -16.43 -11.70
C ARG A 73 -10.62 -15.82 -10.58
N ARG A 74 -10.24 -16.03 -9.33
CA ARG A 74 -10.90 -15.47 -8.14
C ARG A 74 -9.90 -14.63 -7.35
N LEU A 75 -10.16 -13.34 -7.24
CA LEU A 75 -9.28 -12.40 -6.59
C LEU A 75 -9.89 -11.85 -5.30
N ALA A 76 -9.08 -11.70 -4.27
CA ALA A 76 -9.47 -11.06 -3.03
C ALA A 76 -8.68 -9.75 -2.86
N GLN A 77 -9.40 -8.67 -2.57
CA GLN A 77 -8.80 -7.36 -2.27
C GLN A 77 -9.05 -6.98 -0.82
N ASP A 78 -8.00 -6.47 -0.18
CA ASP A 78 -8.11 -5.90 1.16
C ASP A 78 -7.20 -4.69 1.33
N GLY A 79 -7.60 -3.78 2.23
CA GLY A 79 -6.86 -2.59 2.60
C GLY A 79 -6.36 -2.68 4.04
N THR A 80 -5.12 -2.26 4.27
CA THR A 80 -4.58 -2.21 5.61
C THR A 80 -3.92 -0.89 5.92
N ARG A 81 -3.99 -0.45 7.17
CA ARG A 81 -3.34 0.78 7.62
C ARG A 81 -1.89 0.47 8.01
N VAL A 82 -0.95 1.14 7.33
CA VAL A 82 0.49 1.06 7.61
C VAL A 82 0.95 2.42 8.18
N ARG A 83 1.62 2.40 9.33
CA ARG A 83 2.07 3.64 9.99
C ARG A 83 3.08 4.36 9.11
N ALA A 84 2.88 5.66 8.92
CA ALA A 84 3.83 6.51 8.21
C ALA A 84 5.11 6.77 9.04
N SER A 85 6.19 7.15 8.35
CA SER A 85 7.43 7.63 8.98
C SER A 85 7.28 9.07 9.47
N ALA A 86 6.19 9.35 10.22
CA ALA A 86 5.88 10.64 10.79
C ALA A 86 5.23 10.45 12.17
N GLY A 87 5.47 11.35 13.10
CA GLY A 87 4.81 11.40 14.39
C GLY A 87 3.60 12.35 14.38
N ALA A 88 2.66 12.19 15.32
CA ALA A 88 1.51 13.09 15.47
C ALA A 88 1.94 14.55 15.68
N ALA A 89 3.04 14.78 16.42
CA ALA A 89 3.61 16.11 16.66
C ALA A 89 4.10 16.84 15.39
N SER A 90 4.28 16.12 14.26
CA SER A 90 4.64 16.73 12.98
C SER A 90 3.48 17.40 12.25
N PHE A 91 2.24 17.21 12.73
CA PHE A 91 1.03 17.79 12.13
C PHE A 91 0.77 19.19 12.66
N HIS A 92 0.93 20.18 11.80
CA HIS A 92 0.82 21.59 12.12
C HIS A 92 -0.35 22.26 11.39
N ARG A 93 -0.85 23.34 11.96
CA ARG A 93 -1.84 24.25 11.38
C ARG A 93 -1.17 25.16 10.34
N LYS A 94 -1.99 25.81 9.50
CA LYS A 94 -1.53 26.70 8.43
C LYS A 94 -0.52 27.74 8.92
N ALA A 95 -0.85 28.47 9.98
CA ALA A 95 0.02 29.51 10.52
C ALA A 95 1.42 29.01 10.91
N THR A 96 1.49 27.84 11.57
CA THR A 96 2.79 27.23 11.94
C THR A 96 3.58 26.77 10.71
N LEU A 97 2.91 26.20 9.70
CA LEU A 97 3.56 25.78 8.45
C LEU A 97 4.12 26.97 7.68
N GLN A 98 3.36 28.07 7.60
CA GLN A 98 3.81 29.33 6.99
C GLN A 98 5.02 29.92 7.75
N LYS A 99 4.94 30.02 9.09
CA LYS A 99 6.06 30.49 9.90
C LYS A 99 7.34 29.68 9.64
N ARG A 100 7.23 28.33 9.62
CA ARG A 100 8.38 27.45 9.36
C ARG A 100 8.94 27.60 7.94
N ALA A 101 8.07 27.80 6.94
CA ALA A 101 8.49 28.07 5.57
C ALA A 101 9.26 29.41 5.48
N THR A 102 8.73 30.48 6.11
CA THR A 102 9.37 31.81 6.14
C THR A 102 10.70 31.77 6.87
N VAL A 103 10.79 31.12 8.03
CA VAL A 103 12.06 30.98 8.78
C VAL A 103 13.09 30.21 7.94
N ALA A 104 12.68 29.16 7.23
CA ALA A 104 13.58 28.42 6.34
C ALA A 104 14.04 29.26 5.15
N ALA A 105 13.22 30.20 4.65
CA ALA A 105 13.59 31.13 3.58
C ALA A 105 14.51 32.25 4.08
N ALA A 106 14.19 32.85 5.22
CA ALA A 106 14.86 34.05 5.76
C ALA A 106 16.19 33.74 6.47
N ALA A 107 16.49 32.46 6.74
CA ALA A 107 17.72 32.11 7.44
C ALA A 107 18.97 32.53 6.62
N GLY A 108 19.67 33.57 7.11
CA GLY A 108 20.82 34.22 6.51
C GLY A 108 22.04 33.32 6.26
N PRO A 109 23.17 33.90 5.82
CA PRO A 109 24.39 33.18 5.53
C PRO A 109 24.87 32.37 6.73
N CYS A 110 25.57 31.28 6.47
CA CYS A 110 26.10 30.38 7.46
C CYS A 110 27.12 31.11 8.36
N GLN A 111 27.14 30.79 9.65
CA GLN A 111 28.15 31.30 10.58
C GLN A 111 29.54 31.25 9.97
N GLN A 112 30.33 32.33 10.18
CA GLN A 112 31.74 32.41 9.79
C GLN A 112 32.47 31.22 10.41
N GLY A 113 33.32 30.53 9.63
CA GLY A 113 34.08 29.35 10.07
C GLY A 113 33.47 27.98 9.71
N ALA A 114 32.24 27.89 9.22
CA ALA A 114 31.68 26.59 8.81
C ALA A 114 32.31 26.05 7.52
N SER A 115 32.67 24.74 7.51
CA SER A 115 33.23 24.07 6.32
C SER A 115 32.27 24.11 5.13
N THR A 116 32.81 24.03 3.90
CA THR A 116 32.03 23.98 2.65
C THR A 116 30.98 22.86 2.67
N LYS A 117 31.36 21.69 3.24
CA LYS A 117 30.46 20.54 3.42
C LYS A 117 29.30 20.88 4.35
N ALA A 118 29.55 21.55 5.48
CA ALA A 118 28.52 21.96 6.43
C ALA A 118 27.58 23.02 5.82
N ARG A 119 28.10 23.98 5.05
CA ARG A 119 27.31 24.98 4.32
C ARG A 119 26.38 24.32 3.30
N ALA A 120 26.90 23.38 2.51
CA ALA A 120 26.12 22.62 1.52
C ALA A 120 25.04 21.75 2.17
N ALA A 121 25.34 21.11 3.30
CA ALA A 121 24.38 20.31 4.08
C ALA A 121 23.24 21.19 4.63
N ARG A 122 23.54 22.35 5.20
CA ARG A 122 22.54 23.30 5.70
C ARG A 122 21.68 23.87 4.57
N LYS A 123 22.26 24.21 3.41
CA LYS A 123 21.51 24.66 2.22
C LYS A 123 20.52 23.61 1.77
N ARG A 124 20.94 22.34 1.67
CA ARG A 124 20.06 21.21 1.34
C ARG A 124 18.95 21.00 2.34
N ALA A 125 19.25 21.04 3.65
CA ALA A 125 18.28 20.88 4.72
C ALA A 125 17.20 21.98 4.71
N ARG A 126 17.60 23.24 4.39
CA ARG A 126 16.66 24.36 4.22
C ARG A 126 15.75 24.18 3.01
N ALA A 127 16.32 23.83 1.86
CA ALA A 127 15.56 23.57 0.65
C ALA A 127 14.57 22.42 0.84
N ASP A 128 14.96 21.34 1.52
CA ASP A 128 14.09 20.22 1.87
C ASP A 128 12.97 20.64 2.85
N LEU A 129 13.27 21.48 3.83
CA LEU A 129 12.26 22.00 4.76
C LEU A 129 11.25 22.90 4.04
N GLN A 130 11.71 23.79 3.15
CA GLN A 130 10.83 24.63 2.32
C GLN A 130 9.92 23.79 1.41
N ALA A 131 10.48 22.81 0.71
CA ALA A 131 9.72 21.91 -0.15
C ALA A 131 8.65 21.14 0.64
N ARG A 132 9.00 20.60 1.81
CA ARG A 132 8.04 19.91 2.68
C ARG A 132 6.97 20.83 3.24
N ALA A 133 7.31 22.06 3.61
CA ALA A 133 6.35 23.04 4.08
C ALA A 133 5.37 23.44 2.96
N ALA A 134 5.85 23.64 1.74
CA ALA A 134 5.01 23.92 0.57
C ALA A 134 4.04 22.75 0.29
N LEU A 135 4.52 21.51 0.31
CA LEU A 135 3.68 20.32 0.14
C LEU A 135 2.65 20.18 1.28
N ALA A 136 3.04 20.49 2.52
CA ALA A 136 2.13 20.44 3.66
C ALA A 136 1.03 21.52 3.56
N LEU A 137 1.37 22.74 3.13
CA LEU A 137 0.41 23.80 2.87
C LEU A 137 -0.55 23.42 1.73
N ALA A 138 -0.04 22.83 0.65
CA ALA A 138 -0.85 22.35 -0.47
C ALA A 138 -1.80 21.19 -0.07
N ALA A 139 -1.48 20.43 0.96
CA ALA A 139 -2.33 19.34 1.46
C ALA A 139 -3.51 19.82 2.35
N LEU A 140 -3.44 21.03 2.90
CA LEU A 140 -4.46 21.53 3.84
C LEU A 140 -5.89 21.62 3.25
N PRO A 141 -6.11 22.06 1.98
CA PRO A 141 -7.47 22.10 1.43
C PRO A 141 -8.12 20.70 1.36
N ALA A 142 -7.32 19.68 0.99
CA ALA A 142 -7.80 18.30 0.98
C ALA A 142 -8.09 17.78 2.40
N ALA A 143 -7.27 18.13 3.38
CA ALA A 143 -7.50 17.83 4.79
C ALA A 143 -8.77 18.50 5.32
N ALA A 144 -9.04 19.74 4.92
CA ALA A 144 -10.27 20.46 5.26
C ALA A 144 -11.52 19.76 4.70
N ARG A 145 -11.50 19.40 3.39
CA ARG A 145 -12.60 18.67 2.76
C ARG A 145 -12.89 17.32 3.42
N ARG A 146 -11.84 16.59 3.85
CA ARG A 146 -12.00 15.32 4.59
C ARG A 146 -12.66 15.52 5.94
N LYS A 147 -12.27 16.56 6.67
CA LYS A 147 -12.90 16.92 7.96
C LYS A 147 -14.39 17.24 7.81
N GLN A 148 -14.76 18.00 6.79
CA GLN A 148 -16.17 18.35 6.51
C GLN A 148 -17.02 17.11 6.18
N ARG A 149 -16.43 16.11 5.51
CA ARG A 149 -17.12 14.84 5.14
C ARG A 149 -17.22 13.84 6.30
N ALA A 150 -16.47 14.03 7.38
CA ALA A 150 -16.53 13.15 8.53
C ALA A 150 -17.86 13.28 9.25
N LYS A 151 -18.48 12.14 9.65
CA LYS A 151 -19.72 12.12 10.42
C LYS A 151 -19.53 12.94 11.70
N GLY A 152 -20.42 13.90 11.95
CA GLY A 152 -20.37 14.76 13.13
C GLY A 152 -19.57 16.07 12.95
N GLY A 153 -19.10 16.37 11.73
CA GLY A 153 -18.36 17.60 11.42
C GLY A 153 -17.14 17.74 12.33
N ALA A 154 -15.98 17.22 11.94
CA ALA A 154 -14.80 17.31 12.80
C ALA A 154 -14.43 18.78 13.03
N HIS A 155 -14.64 19.24 14.25
CA HIS A 155 -14.29 20.59 14.66
C HIS A 155 -12.77 20.81 14.65
N GLY A 156 -12.35 22.05 14.40
CA GLY A 156 -10.98 22.49 14.46
C GLY A 156 -10.28 22.62 13.11
N GLU A 157 -9.21 23.36 13.11
CA GLU A 157 -8.42 23.73 11.93
C GLU A 157 -7.76 22.50 11.29
N PRO A 158 -7.70 22.40 9.94
CA PRO A 158 -7.01 21.33 9.26
C PRO A 158 -5.51 21.37 9.56
N ARG A 159 -4.89 20.20 9.64
CA ARG A 159 -3.45 20.04 9.90
C ARG A 159 -2.83 19.15 8.84
N ALA A 160 -1.56 19.41 8.52
CA ALA A 160 -0.74 18.56 7.65
C ALA A 160 0.63 18.32 8.27
N SER A 161 1.22 17.16 7.96
CA SER A 161 2.54 16.80 8.49
C SER A 161 3.64 17.52 7.75
N LEU A 162 4.56 18.14 8.51
CA LEU A 162 5.79 18.69 7.95
C LEU A 162 6.85 17.61 7.66
N THR A 163 6.75 16.45 8.31
CA THR A 163 7.68 15.34 8.11
C THR A 163 7.31 14.50 6.90
N ASP A 164 6.03 14.18 6.74
CA ASP A 164 5.47 13.44 5.60
C ASP A 164 4.13 14.08 5.19
N PRO A 165 4.15 15.08 4.31
CA PRO A 165 2.97 15.86 3.95
C PRO A 165 1.84 15.06 3.32
N GLN A 166 2.14 13.89 2.75
CA GLN A 166 1.16 13.01 2.10
C GLN A 166 0.52 12.00 3.08
N ALA A 167 1.13 11.79 4.27
CA ALA A 167 0.54 10.94 5.29
C ALA A 167 -0.72 11.58 5.90
N GLN A 168 -1.69 10.75 6.27
CA GLN A 168 -2.93 11.19 6.91
C GLN A 168 -3.08 10.54 8.27
N VAL A 169 -3.75 11.24 9.19
CA VAL A 169 -4.15 10.63 10.46
C VAL A 169 -5.32 9.69 10.20
N MET A 170 -5.11 8.41 10.44
CA MET A 170 -6.08 7.33 10.22
C MET A 170 -6.34 6.56 11.50
N ARG A 171 -7.54 6.04 11.65
CA ARG A 171 -7.86 5.08 12.71
C ARG A 171 -7.13 3.78 12.43
N MET A 172 -6.41 3.29 13.43
CA MET A 172 -5.68 2.01 13.36
C MET A 172 -6.55 0.87 13.91
N PRO A 173 -6.21 -0.41 13.64
CA PRO A 173 -6.95 -1.56 14.17
C PRO A 173 -7.04 -1.60 15.71
N ASP A 174 -6.04 -1.06 16.40
CA ASP A 174 -6.02 -0.92 17.87
C ASP A 174 -6.90 0.22 18.41
N GLY A 175 -7.70 0.86 17.56
CA GLY A 175 -8.59 1.96 17.91
C GLY A 175 -7.93 3.34 17.98
N GLY A 176 -6.60 3.42 18.03
CA GLY A 176 -5.86 4.68 18.08
C GLY A 176 -5.82 5.41 16.73
N PHE A 177 -5.52 6.71 16.77
CA PHE A 177 -5.35 7.52 15.57
C PHE A 177 -3.88 7.86 15.36
N ARG A 178 -3.31 7.47 14.22
CA ARG A 178 -1.89 7.70 13.90
C ARG A 178 -1.69 8.13 12.45
N PRO A 179 -0.60 8.87 12.16
CA PRO A 179 -0.16 9.09 10.78
C PRO A 179 0.06 7.76 10.06
N ALA A 180 -0.65 7.57 8.96
CA ALA A 180 -0.65 6.32 8.23
C ALA A 180 -0.94 6.54 6.74
N TYR A 181 -0.72 5.48 5.98
CA TYR A 181 -1.23 5.27 4.63
C TYR A 181 -2.18 4.09 4.63
N ASN A 182 -3.08 4.06 3.67
CA ASN A 182 -3.91 2.91 3.37
C ASN A 182 -3.23 2.12 2.25
N ALA A 183 -2.70 0.96 2.58
CA ALA A 183 -2.08 0.05 1.63
C ALA A 183 -3.11 -0.98 1.19
N GLN A 184 -3.31 -1.07 -0.12
CA GLN A 184 -4.22 -2.01 -0.78
C GLN A 184 -3.42 -3.15 -1.36
N ALA A 185 -3.92 -4.38 -1.26
CA ALA A 185 -3.38 -5.55 -1.92
C ALA A 185 -4.48 -6.34 -2.60
N VAL A 186 -4.14 -6.99 -3.70
CA VAL A 186 -4.96 -7.99 -4.37
C VAL A 186 -4.20 -9.29 -4.38
N SER A 187 -4.84 -10.37 -3.98
CA SER A 187 -4.27 -11.72 -3.98
C SER A 187 -5.17 -12.69 -4.73
N ASP A 188 -4.56 -13.70 -5.31
CA ASP A 188 -5.29 -14.84 -5.85
C ASP A 188 -5.82 -15.72 -4.71
N VAL A 189 -7.04 -16.20 -4.85
CA VAL A 189 -7.71 -17.00 -3.81
C VAL A 189 -7.14 -18.42 -3.74
N GLU A 190 -6.67 -18.97 -4.85
CA GLU A 190 -6.16 -20.34 -4.94
C GLU A 190 -4.70 -20.43 -4.52
N SER A 191 -3.84 -19.73 -5.21
CA SER A 191 -2.39 -19.75 -4.95
C SER A 191 -1.97 -18.90 -3.75
N ARG A 192 -2.80 -17.94 -3.31
CA ARG A 192 -2.49 -16.90 -2.29
C ARG A 192 -1.39 -15.92 -2.71
N LEU A 193 -0.97 -15.95 -3.96
CA LEU A 193 -0.01 -14.97 -4.50
C LEU A 193 -0.57 -13.56 -4.40
N ALA A 194 0.26 -12.63 -3.97
CA ALA A 194 0.01 -11.21 -4.09
C ALA A 194 0.20 -10.78 -5.55
N LEU A 195 -0.82 -10.26 -6.18
CA LEU A 195 -0.83 -9.91 -7.60
C LEU A 195 -0.63 -8.41 -7.83
N ALA A 196 -1.18 -7.61 -6.94
CA ALA A 196 -1.19 -6.16 -7.07
C ALA A 196 -1.10 -5.47 -5.73
N GLY A 197 -0.47 -4.29 -5.71
CA GLY A 197 -0.40 -3.44 -4.55
C GLY A 197 -0.43 -1.96 -4.90
N ARG A 198 -1.05 -1.16 -4.04
CA ARG A 198 -1.12 0.29 -4.16
C ARG A 198 -1.14 0.93 -2.78
N VAL A 199 -0.58 2.13 -2.66
CA VAL A 199 -0.67 2.92 -1.43
C VAL A 199 -1.40 4.23 -1.70
N THR A 200 -2.39 4.53 -0.86
CA THR A 200 -3.18 5.77 -0.93
C THR A 200 -3.18 6.50 0.41
N ASP A 201 -3.40 7.79 0.36
CA ASP A 201 -3.66 8.65 1.52
C ASP A 201 -5.16 8.76 1.87
N GLU A 202 -6.02 8.07 1.12
CA GLU A 202 -7.45 7.98 1.41
C GLU A 202 -7.75 6.91 2.45
N GLY A 203 -8.44 7.29 3.52
CA GLY A 203 -8.82 6.36 4.59
C GLY A 203 -9.98 5.44 4.24
N ALA A 204 -10.76 5.72 3.18
CA ALA A 204 -11.91 4.91 2.77
C ALA A 204 -11.53 3.91 1.69
N ASP A 205 -11.92 2.64 1.86
CA ASP A 205 -11.60 1.56 0.93
C ASP A 205 -12.55 1.51 -0.28
N ALA A 206 -13.78 2.03 -0.14
CA ALA A 206 -14.81 2.01 -1.19
C ALA A 206 -14.38 2.63 -2.53
N ALA A 207 -13.50 3.65 -2.49
CA ALA A 207 -12.96 4.29 -3.68
C ALA A 207 -11.81 3.51 -4.34
N GLN A 208 -11.28 2.47 -3.67
CA GLN A 208 -10.12 1.72 -4.15
C GLN A 208 -10.48 0.50 -4.98
N LEU A 209 -11.74 0.09 -5.01
CA LEU A 209 -12.19 -1.11 -5.74
C LEU A 209 -11.93 -1.01 -7.25
N LEU A 210 -12.57 -0.08 -7.94
CA LEU A 210 -12.43 0.06 -9.39
C LEU A 210 -10.99 0.35 -9.86
N PRO A 211 -10.21 1.23 -9.20
CA PRO A 211 -8.82 1.44 -9.57
C PRO A 211 -7.96 0.18 -9.49
N MET A 212 -8.22 -0.71 -8.52
CA MET A 212 -7.46 -1.96 -8.40
C MET A 212 -7.87 -2.98 -9.46
N VAL A 213 -9.17 -3.12 -9.75
CA VAL A 213 -9.66 -3.98 -10.84
C VAL A 213 -9.09 -3.54 -12.18
N GLN A 214 -9.17 -2.23 -12.48
CA GLN A 214 -8.61 -1.67 -13.72
C GLN A 214 -7.10 -1.85 -13.82
N TRP A 215 -6.40 -1.76 -12.69
CA TRP A 215 -4.97 -1.97 -12.64
C TRP A 215 -4.63 -3.44 -12.97
N VAL A 216 -5.29 -4.41 -12.33
CA VAL A 216 -5.11 -5.85 -12.57
C VAL A 216 -5.39 -6.19 -14.05
N ALA A 217 -6.48 -5.68 -14.60
CA ALA A 217 -6.82 -5.92 -16.00
C ALA A 217 -5.77 -5.33 -16.97
N ARG A 218 -5.28 -4.12 -16.70
CA ARG A 218 -4.38 -3.39 -17.60
C ARG A 218 -2.94 -3.87 -17.52
N VAL A 219 -2.46 -4.17 -16.30
CA VAL A 219 -1.04 -4.48 -16.07
C VAL A 219 -0.76 -5.98 -16.15
N LEU A 220 -1.68 -6.81 -15.64
CA LEU A 220 -1.52 -8.26 -15.64
C LEU A 220 -2.32 -8.98 -16.73
N GLY A 221 -3.13 -8.25 -17.51
CA GLY A 221 -4.00 -8.84 -18.52
C GLY A 221 -5.01 -9.84 -17.94
N LEU A 222 -5.30 -9.75 -16.63
CA LEU A 222 -6.22 -10.67 -15.96
C LEU A 222 -7.66 -10.17 -16.03
N ARG A 223 -8.58 -11.09 -16.35
CA ARG A 223 -10.02 -10.88 -16.28
C ARG A 223 -10.61 -11.91 -15.33
N PRO A 224 -10.65 -11.62 -14.02
CA PRO A 224 -11.14 -12.59 -13.05
C PRO A 224 -12.66 -12.78 -13.16
N ASP A 225 -13.14 -13.98 -12.82
CA ASP A 225 -14.57 -14.29 -12.76
C ASP A 225 -15.20 -13.76 -11.47
N ALA A 226 -14.41 -13.58 -10.43
CA ALA A 226 -14.89 -13.19 -9.11
C ALA A 226 -13.93 -12.24 -8.38
N TRP A 227 -14.53 -11.28 -7.65
CA TRP A 227 -13.79 -10.30 -6.84
C TRP A 227 -14.37 -10.25 -5.42
N LEU A 228 -13.54 -10.61 -4.43
CA LEU A 228 -13.92 -10.71 -3.03
C LEU A 228 -13.43 -9.48 -2.26
N VAL A 229 -14.33 -8.78 -1.59
CA VAL A 229 -14.03 -7.58 -0.79
C VAL A 229 -14.84 -7.56 0.51
N ASP A 230 -14.35 -6.84 1.51
CA ASP A 230 -15.11 -6.63 2.73
C ASP A 230 -16.25 -5.59 2.58
N GLY A 231 -17.01 -5.37 3.66
CA GLY A 231 -18.13 -4.41 3.65
C GLY A 231 -17.71 -2.95 3.52
N ALA A 232 -16.44 -2.61 3.77
CA ALA A 232 -15.92 -1.24 3.64
C ALA A 232 -15.78 -0.82 2.17
N TYR A 233 -15.66 -1.78 1.25
CA TYR A 233 -15.64 -1.53 -0.20
C TYR A 233 -17.01 -1.31 -0.82
N ARG A 234 -18.10 -1.43 -0.05
CA ARG A 234 -19.45 -1.37 -0.59
C ARG A 234 -19.75 -0.05 -1.29
N ASN A 235 -19.72 -0.11 -2.61
CA ASN A 235 -20.11 0.95 -3.53
C ASN A 235 -20.97 0.34 -4.63
N LEU A 236 -22.29 0.58 -4.57
CA LEU A 236 -23.24 -0.06 -5.50
C LEU A 236 -22.97 0.29 -6.96
N LYS A 237 -22.51 1.51 -7.26
CA LYS A 237 -22.12 1.89 -8.63
C LYS A 237 -20.92 1.07 -9.11
N ALA A 238 -19.92 0.89 -8.25
CA ALA A 238 -18.75 0.07 -8.56
C ALA A 238 -19.15 -1.41 -8.73
N PHE A 239 -20.00 -1.94 -7.84
CA PHE A 239 -20.49 -3.32 -7.93
C PHE A 239 -21.28 -3.53 -9.23
N SER A 240 -22.19 -2.61 -9.56
CA SER A 240 -22.96 -2.66 -10.81
C SER A 240 -22.04 -2.67 -12.04
N ALA A 241 -21.01 -1.81 -12.05
CA ALA A 241 -20.04 -1.76 -13.15
C ALA A 241 -19.23 -3.05 -13.31
N LEU A 242 -18.86 -3.73 -12.21
CA LEU A 242 -18.14 -5.01 -12.25
C LEU A 242 -19.05 -6.15 -12.72
N GLU A 243 -20.26 -6.25 -12.18
CA GLU A 243 -21.27 -7.26 -12.59
C GLU A 243 -21.61 -7.12 -14.08
N SER A 244 -21.72 -5.89 -14.61
CA SER A 244 -21.92 -5.63 -16.05
C SER A 244 -20.76 -6.11 -16.92
N GLN A 245 -19.56 -6.19 -16.37
CA GLN A 245 -18.37 -6.72 -17.05
C GLN A 245 -18.18 -8.23 -16.86
N GLY A 246 -19.16 -8.93 -16.24
CA GLY A 246 -19.07 -10.35 -15.93
C GLY A 246 -18.24 -10.72 -14.70
N ILE A 247 -17.76 -9.72 -13.93
CA ILE A 247 -16.98 -9.94 -12.71
C ILE A 247 -17.94 -10.04 -11.51
N ARG A 248 -18.12 -11.23 -10.98
CA ARG A 248 -19.01 -11.51 -9.84
C ARG A 248 -18.41 -10.95 -8.54
N VAL A 249 -19.08 -9.97 -7.93
CA VAL A 249 -18.65 -9.40 -6.65
C VAL A 249 -19.14 -10.25 -5.47
N PHE A 250 -18.25 -10.49 -4.51
CA PHE A 250 -18.55 -11.12 -3.23
C PHE A 250 -18.18 -10.16 -2.10
N SER A 251 -19.20 -9.66 -1.40
CA SER A 251 -19.08 -8.73 -0.28
C SER A 251 -20.25 -8.93 0.67
N PRO A 252 -20.09 -8.79 1.99
CA PRO A 252 -21.17 -9.05 2.93
C PRO A 252 -22.32 -8.08 2.71
N LEU A 253 -23.53 -8.60 2.87
CA LEU A 253 -24.74 -7.77 2.87
C LEU A 253 -24.74 -6.85 4.12
N PRO A 254 -25.28 -5.64 4.03
CA PRO A 254 -25.45 -4.79 5.20
C PRO A 254 -26.38 -5.46 6.21
N ALA A 255 -26.22 -5.12 7.49
CA ALA A 255 -27.13 -5.58 8.53
C ALA A 255 -28.59 -5.24 8.15
N ARG A 256 -29.55 -6.12 8.52
CA ARG A 256 -30.98 -5.98 8.16
C ARG A 256 -31.54 -4.59 8.38
N LYS A 257 -31.20 -3.94 9.51
CA LYS A 257 -31.59 -2.54 9.82
C LYS A 257 -31.11 -1.51 8.79
N ASN A 258 -30.08 -1.83 8.02
CA ASN A 258 -29.53 -0.97 6.98
C ASN A 258 -29.95 -1.40 5.56
N LEU A 259 -30.79 -2.43 5.44
CA LEU A 259 -31.34 -2.92 4.18
C LEU A 259 -32.64 -2.19 3.77
N LEU A 260 -33.36 -1.62 4.75
CA LEU A 260 -34.53 -0.83 4.48
C LEU A 260 -34.08 0.55 3.98
N PRO A 261 -34.52 0.97 2.78
CA PRO A 261 -34.28 2.34 2.35
C PRO A 261 -34.97 3.28 3.35
N PRO A 262 -34.42 4.47 3.63
CA PRO A 262 -35.19 5.55 4.21
C PRO A 262 -36.46 5.74 3.37
N GLU A 263 -37.58 6.02 4.02
CA GLU A 263 -38.85 6.25 3.33
C GLU A 263 -38.64 7.19 2.14
N GLY A 264 -39.07 6.73 0.92
CA GLY A 264 -38.92 7.47 -0.32
C GLY A 264 -37.73 7.10 -1.23
N ARG A 265 -36.73 6.31 -0.81
CA ARG A 265 -35.70 5.80 -1.73
C ARG A 265 -36.15 4.47 -2.36
N ARG A 266 -36.41 4.49 -3.66
CA ARG A 266 -36.73 3.28 -4.45
C ARG A 266 -35.64 2.22 -4.25
N ARG A 267 -36.04 0.96 -3.95
CA ARG A 267 -35.18 -0.22 -4.10
C ARG A 267 -34.52 -0.15 -5.48
N GLY A 268 -33.27 -0.56 -5.61
CA GLY A 268 -32.51 -0.55 -6.86
C GLY A 268 -33.40 -0.95 -8.04
N GLN A 269 -33.36 -0.16 -9.10
CA GLN A 269 -34.27 -0.32 -10.26
C GLN A 269 -34.26 -1.79 -10.70
N ARG A 270 -35.43 -2.29 -11.10
CA ARG A 270 -35.57 -3.60 -11.74
C ARG A 270 -34.57 -3.66 -12.89
N GLY A 271 -33.55 -4.59 -12.82
CA GLY A 271 -32.45 -4.66 -13.79
C GLY A 271 -31.11 -4.11 -13.34
N ASP A 272 -30.96 -3.51 -12.12
CA ASP A 272 -29.66 -3.09 -11.61
C ASP A 272 -28.74 -4.32 -11.41
N PRO A 273 -27.58 -4.39 -12.10
CA PRO A 273 -26.63 -5.51 -11.98
C PRO A 273 -26.18 -5.79 -10.53
N SER A 274 -26.21 -4.80 -9.63
CA SER A 274 -25.91 -5.01 -8.21
C SER A 274 -26.92 -5.93 -7.50
N ASN A 275 -28.09 -6.19 -8.08
CA ASN A 275 -29.06 -7.15 -7.55
C ASN A 275 -28.53 -8.59 -7.65
N ALA A 276 -27.70 -8.90 -8.66
CA ALA A 276 -27.04 -10.19 -8.80
C ALA A 276 -26.10 -10.47 -7.61
N TRP A 277 -25.33 -9.47 -7.16
CA TRP A 277 -24.54 -9.56 -5.94
C TRP A 277 -25.39 -9.86 -4.71
N ARG A 278 -26.54 -9.16 -4.53
CA ARG A 278 -27.42 -9.39 -3.36
C ARG A 278 -27.99 -10.81 -3.36
N ALA A 279 -28.50 -11.26 -4.51
CA ALA A 279 -29.05 -12.61 -4.66
C ALA A 279 -27.97 -13.67 -4.33
N ARG A 280 -26.77 -13.52 -4.92
CA ARG A 280 -25.63 -14.43 -4.69
C ARG A 280 -25.26 -14.52 -3.22
N MET A 281 -25.16 -13.40 -2.52
CA MET A 281 -24.73 -13.36 -1.11
C MET A 281 -25.79 -13.89 -0.15
N GLN A 282 -27.03 -14.12 -0.58
CA GLN A 282 -28.06 -14.82 0.19
C GLN A 282 -27.89 -16.34 0.14
N THR A 283 -27.24 -16.88 -0.89
CA THR A 283 -27.04 -18.31 -1.07
C THR A 283 -25.93 -18.89 -0.18
N PRO A 284 -26.02 -20.16 0.25
CA PRO A 284 -24.93 -20.84 0.95
C PRO A 284 -23.62 -20.88 0.12
N ALA A 285 -23.73 -21.07 -1.20
CA ALA A 285 -22.58 -21.10 -2.10
C ALA A 285 -21.85 -19.73 -2.14
N GLY A 286 -22.61 -18.63 -2.23
CA GLY A 286 -22.03 -17.28 -2.20
C GLY A 286 -21.31 -16.98 -0.88
N LYS A 287 -21.87 -17.41 0.24
CA LYS A 287 -21.26 -17.27 1.56
C LYS A 287 -19.97 -18.11 1.69
N ARG A 288 -19.95 -19.36 1.18
CA ARG A 288 -18.74 -20.20 1.14
C ARG A 288 -17.63 -19.56 0.30
N THR A 289 -17.97 -19.04 -0.88
CA THR A 289 -16.99 -18.32 -1.72
C THR A 289 -16.44 -17.09 -0.99
N TYR A 290 -17.30 -16.30 -0.37
CA TYR A 290 -16.85 -15.11 0.39
C TYR A 290 -15.94 -15.48 1.58
N ALA A 291 -16.20 -16.61 2.25
CA ALA A 291 -15.38 -17.06 3.39
C ALA A 291 -13.90 -17.27 3.02
N GLN A 292 -13.59 -17.49 1.73
CA GLN A 292 -12.22 -17.64 1.23
C GLN A 292 -11.41 -16.32 1.30
N ARG A 293 -12.07 -15.16 1.50
CA ARG A 293 -11.39 -13.86 1.58
C ARG A 293 -10.44 -13.76 2.79
N ALA A 294 -10.90 -14.20 3.97
CA ALA A 294 -10.10 -14.06 5.19
C ALA A 294 -8.78 -14.83 5.13
N PRO A 295 -8.77 -16.14 4.80
CA PRO A 295 -7.51 -16.89 4.67
C PRO A 295 -6.64 -16.48 3.48
N THR A 296 -7.06 -15.50 2.69
CA THR A 296 -6.33 -14.99 1.53
C THR A 296 -5.84 -13.56 1.79
N ALA A 297 -6.73 -12.58 1.67
CA ALA A 297 -6.36 -11.18 1.72
C ALA A 297 -6.03 -10.67 3.13
N GLU A 298 -6.76 -11.13 4.16
CA GLU A 298 -6.44 -10.77 5.55
C GLU A 298 -5.12 -11.40 6.00
N LEU A 299 -4.90 -12.68 5.64
CA LEU A 299 -3.66 -13.37 5.93
C LEU A 299 -2.46 -12.70 5.24
N LEU A 300 -2.59 -12.31 3.96
CA LEU A 300 -1.56 -11.55 3.24
C LEU A 300 -1.19 -10.28 4.00
N ASN A 301 -2.18 -9.46 4.39
CA ASN A 301 -1.95 -8.23 5.13
C ASN A 301 -1.29 -8.46 6.49
N ALA A 302 -1.66 -9.54 7.20
CA ALA A 302 -1.04 -9.92 8.45
C ALA A 302 0.43 -10.32 8.24
N GLN A 303 0.71 -11.19 7.28
CA GLN A 303 2.06 -11.65 6.97
C GLN A 303 2.98 -10.51 6.55
N VAL A 304 2.54 -9.61 5.68
CA VAL A 304 3.33 -8.44 5.26
C VAL A 304 3.67 -7.53 6.44
N LYS A 305 2.78 -7.36 7.39
CA LYS A 305 3.06 -6.57 8.59
C LYS A 305 4.04 -7.25 9.54
N GLU A 306 3.86 -8.55 9.78
CA GLU A 306 4.62 -9.31 10.77
C GLU A 306 5.95 -9.81 10.20
N ARG A 307 5.89 -10.58 9.12
CA ARG A 307 7.08 -11.23 8.57
C ARG A 307 7.96 -10.27 7.77
N GLN A 308 7.36 -9.40 6.94
CA GLN A 308 8.11 -8.42 6.16
C GLN A 308 8.34 -7.09 6.90
N GLY A 309 7.96 -6.99 8.18
CA GLY A 309 8.26 -5.85 9.04
C GLY A 309 7.60 -4.52 8.63
N LEU A 310 6.48 -4.54 7.90
CA LEU A 310 5.79 -3.34 7.42
C LEU A 310 4.64 -2.86 8.33
N ARG A 311 4.72 -3.05 9.64
CA ARG A 311 3.83 -2.35 10.59
C ARG A 311 4.02 -0.83 10.54
N ARG A 312 5.23 -0.38 10.18
CA ARG A 312 5.62 1.02 10.02
C ARG A 312 6.54 1.19 8.81
N LEU A 313 6.28 2.22 8.03
CA LEU A 313 7.16 2.62 6.93
C LEU A 313 8.42 3.32 7.45
N HIS A 314 9.57 3.01 6.87
CA HIS A 314 10.83 3.69 7.09
C HIS A 314 11.16 4.71 5.99
N VAL A 315 10.23 4.91 5.07
CA VAL A 315 10.30 5.87 3.96
C VAL A 315 9.20 6.92 4.09
N ARG A 316 9.36 8.06 3.41
CA ARG A 316 8.41 9.17 3.42
C ARG A 316 7.91 9.44 2.01
N GLY A 317 6.64 9.85 1.92
CA GLY A 317 5.95 10.14 0.68
C GLY A 317 5.34 8.88 0.03
N ARG A 318 4.18 9.05 -0.58
CA ARG A 318 3.34 7.98 -1.09
C ARG A 318 4.06 7.07 -2.12
N LYS A 319 4.83 7.65 -3.05
CA LYS A 319 5.58 6.86 -4.06
C LYS A 319 6.55 5.88 -3.43
N ARG A 320 7.31 6.33 -2.42
CA ARG A 320 8.25 5.45 -1.70
C ARG A 320 7.54 4.45 -0.80
N ALA A 321 6.45 4.86 -0.18
CA ALA A 321 5.58 3.98 0.60
C ALA A 321 5.02 2.84 -0.28
N GLU A 322 4.60 3.16 -1.51
CA GLU A 322 4.13 2.16 -2.47
C GLU A 322 5.26 1.23 -2.92
N ALA A 323 6.47 1.76 -3.17
CA ALA A 323 7.62 0.92 -3.51
C ALA A 323 7.96 -0.07 -2.38
N ALA A 324 7.95 0.39 -1.12
CA ALA A 324 8.17 -0.49 0.03
C ALA A 324 7.06 -1.55 0.18
N TRP A 325 5.80 -1.17 -0.09
CA TRP A 325 4.67 -2.10 -0.08
C TRP A 325 4.81 -3.16 -1.17
N LEU A 326 5.10 -2.75 -2.41
CA LEU A 326 5.30 -3.67 -3.54
C LEU A 326 6.46 -4.63 -3.31
N LEU A 327 7.58 -4.16 -2.78
CA LEU A 327 8.70 -5.01 -2.41
C LEU A 327 8.31 -6.08 -1.39
N ALA A 328 7.51 -5.71 -0.38
CA ALA A 328 7.05 -6.67 0.61
C ALA A 328 6.11 -7.73 0.01
N LEU A 329 5.29 -7.36 -0.98
CA LEU A 329 4.48 -8.31 -1.72
C LEU A 329 5.34 -9.26 -2.56
N VAL A 330 6.42 -8.76 -3.18
CA VAL A 330 7.43 -9.60 -3.88
C VAL A 330 8.08 -10.59 -2.91
N ALA A 331 8.54 -10.11 -1.76
CA ALA A 331 9.14 -10.97 -0.73
C ALA A 331 8.14 -12.00 -0.18
N HIS A 332 6.87 -11.63 -0.01
CA HIS A 332 5.80 -12.55 0.36
C HIS A 332 5.65 -13.67 -0.68
N ASN A 333 5.58 -13.33 -1.97
CA ASN A 333 5.43 -14.30 -3.05
C ASN A 333 6.63 -15.26 -3.13
N LEU A 334 7.86 -14.75 -2.95
CA LEU A 334 9.06 -15.60 -2.93
C LEU A 334 9.03 -16.58 -1.76
N LEU A 335 8.71 -16.12 -0.55
CA LEU A 335 8.58 -16.98 0.63
C LEU A 335 7.48 -18.03 0.45
N LEU A 336 6.37 -17.63 -0.17
CA LEU A 336 5.27 -18.55 -0.47
C LEU A 336 5.72 -19.61 -1.50
N ALA A 337 6.38 -19.21 -2.57
CA ALA A 337 6.84 -20.09 -3.62
C ALA A 337 7.89 -21.09 -3.11
N ILE A 338 8.80 -20.64 -2.24
CA ILE A 338 9.76 -21.54 -1.54
C ILE A 338 8.98 -22.55 -0.66
N ALA A 339 8.04 -22.06 0.15
CA ALA A 339 7.28 -22.93 1.06
C ALA A 339 6.37 -23.94 0.34
N GLN A 340 5.97 -23.66 -0.90
CA GLN A 340 5.16 -24.56 -1.75
C GLN A 340 6.01 -25.43 -2.66
N GLY A 341 7.35 -25.31 -2.65
CA GLY A 341 8.24 -26.08 -3.51
C GLY A 341 8.06 -25.76 -5.01
N TRP A 342 7.65 -24.53 -5.35
CA TRP A 342 7.46 -24.13 -6.75
C TRP A 342 8.76 -23.80 -7.49
N PHE A 343 9.90 -23.88 -6.80
CA PHE A 343 11.23 -23.76 -7.38
C PHE A 343 11.85 -25.15 -7.47
N ASP A 344 12.31 -25.51 -8.66
CA ASP A 344 13.10 -26.71 -8.83
C ASP A 344 14.56 -26.41 -8.45
N GLU A 345 15.06 -27.10 -7.42
CA GLU A 345 16.44 -26.95 -6.96
C GLU A 345 17.45 -27.47 -8.00
N SER A 346 17.01 -28.36 -8.91
CA SER A 346 17.88 -28.99 -9.90
C SER A 346 18.28 -28.05 -11.05
N GLU A 347 17.49 -27.06 -11.38
CA GLU A 347 17.77 -26.14 -12.50
C GLU A 347 18.66 -24.94 -12.15
N GLY A 348 18.92 -24.66 -10.88
CA GLY A 348 19.80 -23.56 -10.40
C GLY A 348 19.50 -22.16 -10.95
N SER A 349 18.47 -22.01 -11.77
CA SER A 349 18.10 -20.78 -12.45
C SER A 349 16.99 -20.06 -11.72
N PHE A 350 17.37 -19.21 -10.79
CA PHE A 350 16.49 -18.15 -10.33
C PHE A 350 16.18 -17.18 -11.48
N LEU A 351 14.93 -16.77 -11.57
CA LEU A 351 14.29 -15.79 -12.44
C LEU A 351 15.02 -14.44 -12.64
N LEU A 352 16.29 -14.42 -12.94
CA LEU A 352 17.07 -13.22 -13.24
C LEU A 352 17.93 -13.47 -14.48
N THR A 353 17.29 -13.73 -15.62
CA THR A 353 17.90 -13.35 -16.90
C THR A 353 17.51 -11.89 -17.18
N PRO A 354 18.48 -11.05 -17.62
CA PRO A 354 18.36 -9.60 -17.70
C PRO A 354 17.28 -9.10 -18.65
#